data_d3e8d0daf11a78bdb3e5b497d68f5869
#
_entry.id   d3e8d0daf11a78bdb3e5b497d68f5869
#
_cell.length_a   1.000
_cell.length_b   1.000
_cell.length_c   1.000
_cell.angle_alpha   90.00
_cell.angle_beta   90.00
_cell.angle_gamma   90.00
#
_symmetry.space_group_name_H-M   'P 1'
#
loop_
_entity.id
_entity.type
_entity.pdbx_description
1 polymer ?
#
loop_
_entity_poly.entity_id
_entity_poly.type
_entity_poly.pdbx_seq_one_letter_code
_entity_poly.pdbx_strand_id
1 'polypeptide(L)'
;MKKFLALALIAASASFTTNAQTRRPASPTTRPTQTNPAQPRPTPQTQPAAPPATTPSPAASTTSAADCGCEGEPLPEVVAVVNGIRITKQDVESRIEPQIAELRKSVVEARARELDLQINSKLLDAEAKKRGKTTTKLLEEEIVSKTTEPTEAEAQKFYNENKARINAEFTTVKADILSYLRDQRQRDVAKQFADRLRATAAVKVNVPVATPPANAAERARVFAVVNGEQITSGQIEDSLKPLIFSAQERIYQLRKTEVDLRVNDVLLEQEAQKRKVTTKALLDAEIEAKAKPVTDAEAQKFYDENKQRINGEFAQIKPQLVQYLQDVQKRDAQAAYAEQLRKAATLEVNLRAPESPVLQVATDDQPVKGNPAAPVTIVEFTDFQCPSCAGMQPALERLVAEYGDRVRLVVRDFPLEQHEFAAKAAEAAEAARAQGKYWEYAGMLFTNQNALSVDKLKEYATKAGLDRQKFDAALDSGQMAEKVQRDLMDGIRLGVNSTPSFFINGRVANDRSYEGLKAAIEKALAEKTAKK
;
A
#
# COMPACT_ATOMS: atom_id res chain seq x y z
N MET A 1 7.73 6.77 21.22
CA MET A 1 8.24 6.87 19.84
C MET A 1 9.75 6.59 19.68
N LYS A 2 10.67 7.06 20.57
CA LYS A 2 12.14 6.89 20.39
C LYS A 2 12.67 5.42 20.41
N LYS A 3 11.91 4.42 20.87
CA LYS A 3 12.41 3.06 21.12
C LYS A 3 12.09 2.02 20.04
N PHE A 4 11.26 2.34 19.03
CA PHE A 4 10.62 1.34 18.16
C PHE A 4 11.08 1.32 16.70
N LEU A 5 11.77 2.35 16.24
CA LEU A 5 12.27 2.45 14.86
C LEU A 5 13.40 1.45 14.54
N ALA A 6 14.09 0.94 15.56
CA ALA A 6 15.30 0.13 15.38
C ALA A 6 15.04 -1.26 14.75
N LEU A 7 13.87 -1.88 14.96
CA LEU A 7 13.55 -3.16 14.33
C LEU A 7 13.24 -3.01 12.83
N ALA A 8 12.53 -1.94 12.47
CA ALA A 8 12.27 -1.60 11.06
C ALA A 8 13.54 -1.21 10.30
N LEU A 9 14.57 -0.69 11.01
CA LEU A 9 15.80 -0.15 10.41
C LEU A 9 16.77 -1.22 9.90
N ILE A 10 16.81 -2.40 10.49
CA ILE A 10 17.58 -3.53 9.93
C ILE A 10 16.89 -4.08 8.68
N ALA A 11 15.55 -3.96 8.60
CA ALA A 11 14.76 -4.25 7.41
C ALA A 11 14.92 -3.16 6.31
N ALA A 12 15.15 -1.90 6.70
CA ALA A 12 15.18 -0.73 5.81
C ALA A 12 16.56 -0.33 5.29
N SER A 13 17.60 -1.17 5.43
CA SER A 13 18.91 -0.93 4.77
C SER A 13 18.83 -1.07 3.24
N ALA A 14 17.65 -1.34 2.68
CA ALA A 14 17.35 -1.23 1.27
C ALA A 14 16.43 -0.02 1.04
N SER A 15 16.98 1.01 0.43
CA SER A 15 16.34 2.28 0.12
C SER A 15 14.94 2.10 -0.50
N PHE A 16 13.89 2.31 0.29
CA PHE A 16 12.59 2.69 -0.26
C PHE A 16 12.69 4.15 -0.67
N THR A 17 13.01 4.40 -1.93
CA THR A 17 12.52 5.63 -2.56
C THR A 17 11.03 5.42 -2.81
N THR A 18 10.22 5.58 -1.79
CA THR A 18 8.81 5.84 -1.99
C THR A 18 8.72 7.21 -2.63
N ASN A 19 8.55 7.22 -3.95
CA ASN A 19 7.94 8.35 -4.63
C ASN A 19 6.51 8.45 -4.08
N ALA A 20 6.35 9.15 -2.97
CA ALA A 20 5.08 9.75 -2.59
C ALA A 20 4.80 10.85 -3.61
N GLN A 21 4.32 10.46 -4.78
CA GLN A 21 3.64 11.36 -5.68
C GLN A 21 2.32 11.73 -5.02
N THR A 22 2.36 12.78 -4.19
CA THR A 22 1.19 13.61 -3.99
C THR A 22 0.70 14.03 -5.38
N ARG A 23 -0.44 13.47 -5.78
CA ARG A 23 -1.16 13.92 -6.98
C ARG A 23 -1.51 15.39 -6.79
N ARG A 24 -0.68 16.28 -7.35
CA ARG A 24 -1.07 17.65 -7.61
C ARG A 24 -2.10 17.63 -8.74
N PRO A 25 -3.17 18.42 -8.67
CA PRO A 25 -3.97 18.72 -9.85
C PRO A 25 -3.08 19.45 -10.84
N ALA A 26 -3.01 18.96 -12.06
CA ALA A 26 -2.28 19.60 -13.16
C ALA A 26 -2.93 20.94 -13.48
N SER A 27 -2.18 22.02 -13.29
CA SER A 27 -2.53 23.33 -13.84
C SER A 27 -2.23 23.32 -15.35
N PRO A 28 -3.13 23.83 -16.19
CA PRO A 28 -2.87 23.94 -17.62
C PRO A 28 -1.94 25.12 -17.87
N THR A 29 -0.68 24.85 -18.21
CA THR A 29 0.19 25.85 -18.80
C THR A 29 -0.05 25.90 -20.31
N THR A 30 -0.75 26.91 -20.76
CA THR A 30 -0.76 27.35 -22.16
C THR A 30 0.61 27.87 -22.51
N ARG A 31 1.30 27.16 -23.41
CA ARG A 31 2.55 27.63 -24.03
C ARG A 31 2.25 28.22 -25.39
N PRO A 32 2.70 29.46 -25.67
CA PRO A 32 2.56 30.04 -27.01
C PRO A 32 3.45 29.30 -28.02
N THR A 33 2.89 28.97 -29.17
CA THR A 33 3.60 28.46 -30.33
C THR A 33 4.55 29.53 -30.87
N GLN A 34 5.84 29.32 -30.73
CA GLN A 34 6.85 30.01 -31.55
C GLN A 34 7.30 29.07 -32.67
N THR A 35 7.02 29.47 -33.87
CA THR A 35 7.56 28.91 -35.11
C THR A 35 9.02 29.30 -35.24
N ASN A 36 9.94 28.34 -35.28
CA ASN A 36 11.32 28.54 -35.69
C ASN A 36 11.58 27.90 -37.05
N PRO A 37 12.34 28.58 -37.96
CA PRO A 37 12.56 28.14 -39.33
C PRO A 37 13.58 27.00 -39.40
N ALA A 38 13.42 26.19 -40.46
CA ALA A 38 14.21 25.01 -40.80
C ALA A 38 15.72 25.27 -40.94
N GLN A 39 16.53 24.46 -40.28
CA GLN A 39 17.97 24.31 -40.59
C GLN A 39 18.21 23.08 -41.48
N PRO A 40 19.18 23.13 -42.41
CA PRO A 40 19.42 22.07 -43.37
C PRO A 40 20.17 20.87 -42.78
N ARG A 41 19.85 19.70 -43.29
CA ARG A 41 20.43 18.39 -43.01
C ARG A 41 21.91 18.31 -43.40
N PRO A 42 22.82 17.78 -42.60
CA PRO A 42 24.17 17.42 -43.02
C PRO A 42 24.20 16.09 -43.78
N THR A 43 25.04 16.06 -44.80
CA THR A 43 25.39 14.93 -45.67
C THR A 43 26.13 13.80 -44.90
N PRO A 44 26.05 12.54 -45.35
CA PRO A 44 26.69 11.42 -44.69
C PRO A 44 28.21 11.41 -44.94
N GLN A 45 28.99 11.34 -43.85
CA GLN A 45 30.43 11.02 -43.92
C GLN A 45 30.64 9.52 -43.80
N THR A 46 31.48 9.01 -44.71
CA THR A 46 31.99 7.64 -44.76
C THR A 46 32.83 7.29 -43.55
N GLN A 47 32.48 6.20 -42.86
CA GLN A 47 33.28 5.59 -41.80
C GLN A 47 34.43 4.72 -42.34
N PRO A 48 35.60 4.72 -41.68
CA PRO A 48 36.69 3.76 -41.99
C PRO A 48 36.39 2.37 -41.36
N ALA A 49 36.91 1.33 -42.00
CA ALA A 49 36.74 -0.09 -41.69
C ALA A 49 37.20 -0.48 -40.30
N ALA A 50 36.45 -1.39 -39.64
CA ALA A 50 36.71 -1.97 -38.34
C ALA A 50 37.80 -3.06 -38.39
N PRO A 51 38.64 -3.25 -37.33
CA PRO A 51 39.57 -4.37 -37.17
C PRO A 51 38.87 -5.70 -36.81
N PRO A 52 39.49 -6.87 -37.00
CA PRO A 52 38.83 -8.17 -36.95
C PRO A 52 38.41 -8.61 -35.57
N ALA A 53 37.33 -9.38 -35.55
CA ALA A 53 36.64 -9.90 -34.39
C ALA A 53 37.52 -10.78 -33.47
N THR A 54 37.52 -10.43 -32.19
CA THR A 54 37.90 -11.29 -31.10
C THR A 54 36.74 -12.21 -30.67
N THR A 55 37.04 -13.47 -30.40
CA THR A 55 36.14 -14.54 -29.97
C THR A 55 35.12 -14.11 -28.90
N PRO A 56 33.85 -14.55 -28.98
CA PRO A 56 32.85 -14.19 -28.01
C PRO A 56 33.13 -14.90 -26.68
N SER A 57 33.24 -14.09 -25.62
CA SER A 57 33.09 -14.51 -24.24
C SER A 57 31.68 -15.10 -24.05
N PRO A 58 31.48 -16.12 -23.20
CA PRO A 58 30.17 -16.75 -23.05
C PRO A 58 29.16 -15.70 -22.61
N ALA A 59 28.13 -15.55 -23.43
CA ALA A 59 26.99 -14.66 -23.19
C ALA A 59 26.43 -14.92 -21.79
N ALA A 60 26.48 -13.90 -20.95
CA ALA A 60 25.63 -13.84 -19.77
C ALA A 60 24.19 -14.06 -20.26
N SER A 61 23.60 -15.17 -19.87
CA SER A 61 22.20 -15.48 -20.12
C SER A 61 21.39 -14.30 -19.62
N THR A 62 20.86 -13.51 -20.52
CA THR A 62 19.75 -12.62 -20.24
C THR A 62 18.57 -13.51 -19.89
N THR A 63 18.49 -13.93 -18.62
CA THR A 63 17.25 -14.45 -18.05
C THR A 63 16.21 -13.39 -18.26
N SER A 64 15.31 -13.66 -19.20
CA SER A 64 14.15 -12.85 -19.47
C SER A 64 13.51 -12.50 -18.12
N ALA A 65 13.26 -11.22 -17.87
CA ALA A 65 12.54 -10.72 -16.70
C ALA A 65 11.08 -11.26 -16.63
N ALA A 66 10.78 -12.28 -17.43
CA ALA A 66 9.45 -12.76 -17.75
C ALA A 66 8.81 -13.63 -16.68
N ASP A 67 9.53 -14.15 -15.70
CA ASP A 67 8.89 -15.00 -14.67
C ASP A 67 9.24 -14.55 -13.24
N CYS A 68 8.60 -13.46 -12.83
CA CYS A 68 8.64 -13.00 -11.44
C CYS A 68 7.66 -13.77 -10.53
N GLY A 69 6.78 -14.62 -11.07
CA GLY A 69 5.63 -15.19 -10.33
C GLY A 69 4.59 -14.15 -9.92
N CYS A 70 4.73 -12.90 -10.38
CA CYS A 70 3.90 -11.76 -9.97
C CYS A 70 2.77 -11.43 -10.96
N GLU A 71 2.61 -12.20 -12.05
CA GLU A 71 1.54 -11.94 -13.03
C GLU A 71 0.29 -12.81 -12.82
N GLY A 72 0.37 -13.83 -11.98
CA GLY A 72 -0.71 -14.79 -11.79
C GLY A 72 -0.87 -15.71 -13.00
N GLU A 73 -2.12 -16.06 -13.35
CA GLU A 73 -2.42 -16.88 -14.54
C GLU A 73 -2.08 -16.11 -15.83
N PRO A 74 -1.57 -16.81 -16.87
CA PRO A 74 -1.32 -16.20 -18.16
C PRO A 74 -2.57 -15.55 -18.74
N LEU A 75 -2.44 -14.35 -19.29
CA LEU A 75 -3.55 -13.67 -19.94
C LEU A 75 -3.96 -14.44 -21.22
N PRO A 76 -5.26 -14.74 -21.42
CA PRO A 76 -5.70 -15.40 -22.64
C PRO A 76 -5.50 -14.52 -23.86
N GLU A 77 -5.34 -15.12 -25.05
CA GLU A 77 -5.14 -14.37 -26.30
C GLU A 77 -6.31 -13.42 -26.60
N VAL A 78 -7.54 -13.82 -26.26
CA VAL A 78 -8.74 -12.98 -26.33
C VAL A 78 -9.20 -12.65 -24.93
N VAL A 79 -9.00 -11.42 -24.50
CA VAL A 79 -9.31 -10.94 -23.15
C VAL A 79 -10.74 -10.46 -23.00
N ALA A 80 -11.38 -10.02 -24.10
CA ALA A 80 -12.81 -9.72 -24.10
C ALA A 80 -13.41 -9.86 -25.51
N VAL A 81 -14.73 -10.03 -25.59
CA VAL A 81 -15.51 -9.99 -26.83
C VAL A 81 -16.68 -9.03 -26.63
N VAL A 82 -16.83 -8.06 -27.53
CA VAL A 82 -17.87 -7.02 -27.49
C VAL A 82 -18.67 -7.05 -28.79
N ASN A 83 -19.92 -7.48 -28.75
CA ASN A 83 -20.78 -7.63 -29.94
C ASN A 83 -20.09 -8.40 -31.10
N GLY A 84 -19.29 -9.43 -30.75
CA GLY A 84 -18.52 -10.23 -31.72
C GLY A 84 -17.13 -9.67 -32.06
N ILE A 85 -16.80 -8.44 -31.69
CA ILE A 85 -15.44 -7.87 -31.86
C ILE A 85 -14.55 -8.37 -30.74
N ARG A 86 -13.37 -8.92 -31.11
CA ARG A 86 -12.39 -9.48 -30.18
C ARG A 86 -11.40 -8.41 -29.74
N ILE A 87 -11.19 -8.31 -28.43
CA ILE A 87 -10.11 -7.51 -27.82
C ILE A 87 -9.02 -8.51 -27.41
N THR A 88 -7.82 -8.32 -27.96
CA THR A 88 -6.70 -9.24 -27.77
C THR A 88 -5.81 -8.84 -26.61
N LYS A 89 -4.98 -9.79 -26.15
CA LYS A 89 -3.91 -9.53 -25.18
C LYS A 89 -3.02 -8.36 -25.60
N GLN A 90 -2.67 -8.29 -26.90
CA GLN A 90 -1.81 -7.25 -27.43
C GLN A 90 -2.46 -5.85 -27.33
N ASP A 91 -3.78 -5.76 -27.57
CA ASP A 91 -4.53 -4.49 -27.45
C ASP A 91 -4.49 -3.92 -26.04
N VAL A 92 -4.40 -4.79 -25.03
CA VAL A 92 -4.37 -4.44 -23.61
C VAL A 92 -2.94 -4.20 -23.13
N GLU A 93 -2.04 -5.18 -23.29
CA GLU A 93 -0.71 -5.15 -22.68
C GLU A 93 0.22 -4.11 -23.30
N SER A 94 0.11 -3.80 -24.59
CA SER A 94 0.99 -2.83 -25.27
C SER A 94 1.05 -1.46 -24.58
N ARG A 95 -0.02 -1.04 -23.94
CA ARG A 95 -0.11 0.28 -23.26
C ARG A 95 0.35 0.27 -21.80
N ILE A 96 0.23 -0.87 -21.13
CA ILE A 96 0.51 -1.00 -19.70
C ILE A 96 1.82 -1.74 -19.41
N GLU A 97 2.49 -2.27 -20.44
CA GLU A 97 3.75 -3.02 -20.31
C GLU A 97 4.83 -2.28 -19.50
N PRO A 98 5.08 -0.96 -19.67
CA PRO A 98 6.06 -0.27 -18.85
C PRO A 98 5.74 -0.32 -17.35
N GLN A 99 4.45 -0.26 -16.98
CA GLN A 99 3.99 -0.33 -15.58
C GLN A 99 4.11 -1.75 -15.04
N ILE A 100 3.80 -2.76 -15.85
CA ILE A 100 3.95 -4.17 -15.48
C ILE A 100 5.44 -4.51 -15.31
N ALA A 101 6.32 -4.05 -16.20
CA ALA A 101 7.76 -4.26 -16.11
C ALA A 101 8.37 -3.70 -14.82
N GLU A 102 7.90 -2.53 -14.36
CA GLU A 102 8.36 -1.97 -13.10
C GLU A 102 7.88 -2.80 -11.90
N LEU A 103 6.66 -3.33 -11.92
CA LEU A 103 6.17 -4.25 -10.90
C LEU A 103 6.98 -5.56 -10.87
N ARG A 104 7.28 -6.14 -12.04
CA ARG A 104 8.15 -7.33 -12.15
C ARG A 104 9.52 -7.07 -11.52
N LYS A 105 10.16 -5.95 -11.89
CA LYS A 105 11.45 -5.53 -11.35
C LYS A 105 11.38 -5.38 -9.83
N SER A 106 10.35 -4.74 -9.29
CA SER A 106 10.20 -4.54 -7.85
C SER A 106 10.11 -5.87 -7.08
N VAL A 107 9.43 -6.88 -7.62
CA VAL A 107 9.34 -8.22 -7.01
C VAL A 107 10.68 -8.95 -7.07
N VAL A 108 11.40 -8.89 -8.19
CA VAL A 108 12.75 -9.50 -8.32
C VAL A 108 13.71 -8.88 -7.31
N GLU A 109 13.73 -7.56 -7.19
CA GLU A 109 14.55 -6.86 -6.21
C GLU A 109 14.13 -7.18 -4.77
N ALA A 110 12.84 -7.38 -4.52
CA ALA A 110 12.33 -7.74 -3.20
C ALA A 110 12.86 -9.12 -2.75
N ARG A 111 13.00 -10.10 -3.65
CA ARG A 111 13.61 -11.41 -3.31
C ARG A 111 15.04 -11.26 -2.84
N ALA A 112 15.85 -10.47 -3.52
CA ALA A 112 17.24 -10.23 -3.11
C ALA A 112 17.30 -9.54 -1.74
N ARG A 113 16.45 -8.53 -1.53
CA ARG A 113 16.35 -7.83 -0.23
C ARG A 113 15.89 -8.77 0.88
N GLU A 114 14.89 -9.61 0.62
CA GLU A 114 14.37 -10.55 1.62
C GLU A 114 15.44 -11.56 2.08
N LEU A 115 16.30 -12.05 1.16
CA LEU A 115 17.43 -12.89 1.53
C LEU A 115 18.37 -12.15 2.50
N ASP A 116 18.72 -10.90 2.21
CA ASP A 116 19.55 -10.06 3.08
C ASP A 116 18.91 -9.82 4.45
N LEU A 117 17.59 -9.57 4.47
CA LEU A 117 16.83 -9.38 5.70
C LEU A 117 16.85 -10.65 6.58
N GLN A 118 16.61 -11.81 5.99
CA GLN A 118 16.64 -13.08 6.73
C GLN A 118 18.06 -13.43 7.23
N ILE A 119 19.11 -13.13 6.45
CA ILE A 119 20.50 -13.25 6.92
C ILE A 119 20.72 -12.35 8.14
N ASN A 120 20.36 -11.07 8.05
CA ASN A 120 20.53 -10.11 9.15
C ASN A 120 19.71 -10.49 10.39
N SER A 121 18.49 -10.98 10.23
CA SER A 121 17.66 -11.46 11.34
C SER A 121 18.32 -12.61 12.07
N LYS A 122 18.80 -13.64 11.35
CA LYS A 122 19.51 -14.78 11.97
C LYS A 122 20.79 -14.36 12.70
N LEU A 123 21.54 -13.42 12.15
CA LEU A 123 22.73 -12.87 12.79
C LEU A 123 22.40 -12.10 14.08
N LEU A 124 21.33 -11.31 14.04
CA LEU A 124 20.85 -10.56 15.18
C LEU A 124 20.36 -11.47 16.30
N ASP A 125 19.58 -12.51 15.96
CA ASP A 125 19.06 -13.49 16.91
C ASP A 125 20.21 -14.27 17.57
N ALA A 126 21.22 -14.68 16.80
CA ALA A 126 22.40 -15.37 17.30
C ALA A 126 23.21 -14.48 18.26
N GLU A 127 23.41 -13.21 17.92
CA GLU A 127 24.14 -12.26 18.79
C GLU A 127 23.34 -11.91 20.05
N ALA A 128 22.02 -11.74 19.97
CA ALA A 128 21.16 -11.53 21.10
C ALA A 128 21.21 -12.72 22.08
N LYS A 129 21.11 -13.95 21.55
CA LYS A 129 21.24 -15.18 22.33
C LYS A 129 22.61 -15.30 23.00
N LYS A 130 23.69 -15.01 22.26
CA LYS A 130 25.06 -15.00 22.78
C LYS A 130 25.24 -14.04 23.94
N ARG A 131 24.58 -12.86 23.90
CA ARG A 131 24.64 -11.84 24.98
C ARG A 131 23.60 -12.03 26.08
N GLY A 132 22.76 -13.06 26.01
CA GLY A 132 21.69 -13.29 27.00
C GLY A 132 20.63 -12.19 26.99
N LYS A 133 20.34 -11.58 25.82
CA LYS A 133 19.43 -10.46 25.65
C LYS A 133 18.34 -10.80 24.65
N THR A 134 17.24 -10.02 24.70
CA THR A 134 16.28 -10.01 23.60
C THR A 134 16.84 -9.20 22.41
N THR A 135 16.38 -9.50 21.21
CA THR A 135 16.72 -8.75 19.98
C THR A 135 16.39 -7.25 20.14
N THR A 136 15.23 -6.93 20.73
CA THR A 136 14.81 -5.55 21.01
C THR A 136 15.82 -4.83 21.89
N LYS A 137 16.24 -5.48 22.99
CA LYS A 137 17.23 -4.85 23.90
C LYS A 137 18.59 -4.67 23.25
N LEU A 138 19.00 -5.62 22.41
CA LEU A 138 20.25 -5.52 21.66
C LEU A 138 20.21 -4.36 20.66
N LEU A 139 19.09 -4.17 19.94
CA LEU A 139 18.91 -3.05 19.01
C LEU A 139 18.86 -1.70 19.73
N GLU A 140 18.21 -1.62 20.89
CA GLU A 140 18.20 -0.42 21.70
C GLU A 140 19.65 0.00 22.07
N GLU A 141 20.47 -0.95 22.51
CA GLU A 141 21.85 -0.69 22.94
C GLU A 141 22.80 -0.41 21.78
N GLU A 142 22.69 -1.13 20.67
CA GLU A 142 23.64 -1.05 19.55
C GLU A 142 23.27 0.02 18.52
N ILE A 143 22.00 0.43 18.45
CA ILE A 143 21.52 1.39 17.46
C ILE A 143 20.99 2.66 18.15
N VAL A 144 19.90 2.54 18.92
CA VAL A 144 19.21 3.72 19.46
C VAL A 144 20.13 4.52 20.39
N SER A 145 20.79 3.84 21.34
CA SER A 145 21.68 4.51 22.31
C SER A 145 22.97 5.06 21.68
N LYS A 146 23.38 4.54 20.52
CA LYS A 146 24.58 5.00 19.78
C LYS A 146 24.28 6.04 18.72
N THR A 147 23.00 6.30 18.43
CA THR A 147 22.62 7.33 17.48
C THR A 147 22.71 8.71 18.13
N THR A 148 23.52 9.57 17.57
CA THR A 148 23.62 10.97 18.01
C THR A 148 22.40 11.76 17.56
N GLU A 149 21.84 12.59 18.45
CA GLU A 149 20.72 13.46 18.09
C GLU A 149 21.19 14.54 17.10
N PRO A 150 20.42 14.80 16.02
CA PRO A 150 20.74 15.89 15.11
C PRO A 150 20.52 17.25 15.77
N THR A 151 21.37 18.20 15.46
CA THR A 151 21.30 19.56 15.96
C THR A 151 20.38 20.44 15.12
N GLU A 152 19.93 21.57 15.70
CA GLU A 152 19.15 22.57 14.95
C GLU A 152 19.95 23.17 13.78
N ALA A 153 21.25 23.35 13.95
CA ALA A 153 22.12 23.84 12.87
C ALA A 153 22.17 22.88 11.67
N GLU A 154 22.19 21.57 11.92
CA GLU A 154 22.11 20.56 10.85
C GLU A 154 20.74 20.54 10.17
N ALA A 155 19.66 20.70 10.93
CA ALA A 155 18.32 20.81 10.37
C ALA A 155 18.18 22.07 9.51
N GLN A 156 18.73 23.20 9.95
CA GLN A 156 18.75 24.44 9.17
C GLN A 156 19.58 24.31 7.88
N LYS A 157 20.74 23.65 7.96
CA LYS A 157 21.57 23.36 6.80
C LYS A 157 20.81 22.50 5.79
N PHE A 158 20.20 21.38 6.24
CA PHE A 158 19.39 20.52 5.40
C PHE A 158 18.24 21.26 4.73
N TYR A 159 17.54 22.10 5.49
CA TYR A 159 16.45 22.94 4.96
C TYR A 159 16.95 23.86 3.84
N ASN A 160 18.07 24.57 4.07
CA ASN A 160 18.63 25.51 3.08
C ASN A 160 19.05 24.79 1.79
N GLU A 161 19.66 23.59 1.90
CA GLU A 161 20.07 22.77 0.75
C GLU A 161 18.87 22.21 -0.03
N ASN A 162 17.72 22.05 0.62
CA ASN A 162 16.51 21.47 0.02
C ASN A 162 15.36 22.48 -0.12
N LYS A 163 15.60 23.77 0.09
CA LYS A 163 14.58 24.82 0.11
C LYS A 163 13.70 24.87 -1.14
N ALA A 164 14.27 24.60 -2.31
CA ALA A 164 13.52 24.55 -3.57
C ALA A 164 12.47 23.40 -3.63
N ARG A 165 12.63 22.39 -2.76
CA ARG A 165 11.75 21.19 -2.69
C ARG A 165 10.82 21.23 -1.48
N ILE A 166 11.16 22.00 -0.45
CA ILE A 166 10.38 22.16 0.77
C ILE A 166 9.53 23.42 0.63
N ASN A 167 8.22 23.24 0.46
CA ASN A 167 7.28 24.34 0.25
C ASN A 167 6.65 24.82 1.57
N ALA A 168 7.45 25.01 2.61
CA ALA A 168 7.04 25.47 3.93
C ALA A 168 8.18 26.20 4.65
N GLU A 169 7.86 27.04 5.63
CA GLU A 169 8.87 27.75 6.45
C GLU A 169 9.60 26.78 7.39
N PHE A 170 10.87 27.05 7.65
CA PHE A 170 11.73 26.20 8.49
C PHE A 170 11.11 25.91 9.86
N THR A 171 10.52 26.90 10.50
CA THR A 171 9.89 26.76 11.82
C THR A 171 8.78 25.69 11.85
N THR A 172 8.06 25.56 10.74
CA THR A 172 6.97 24.59 10.60
C THR A 172 7.51 23.17 10.40
N VAL A 173 8.59 23.00 9.63
CA VAL A 173 9.13 21.68 9.24
C VAL A 173 10.36 21.24 10.04
N LYS A 174 10.83 22.06 10.98
CA LYS A 174 12.03 21.81 11.79
C LYS A 174 11.96 20.46 12.52
N ALA A 175 10.84 20.16 13.15
CA ALA A 175 10.65 18.89 13.89
C ALA A 175 10.74 17.69 12.96
N ASP A 176 10.13 17.76 11.78
CA ASP A 176 10.13 16.70 10.78
C ASP A 176 11.54 16.49 10.20
N ILE A 177 12.27 17.59 9.94
CA ILE A 177 13.66 17.52 9.47
C ILE A 177 14.56 16.87 10.53
N LEU A 178 14.43 17.26 11.81
CA LEU A 178 15.19 16.63 12.89
C LEU A 178 14.86 15.13 13.01
N SER A 179 13.59 14.75 12.88
CA SER A 179 13.19 13.35 12.86
C SER A 179 13.82 12.61 11.67
N TYR A 180 13.72 13.15 10.48
CA TYR A 180 14.31 12.58 9.27
C TYR A 180 15.83 12.37 9.39
N LEU A 181 16.57 13.36 9.89
CA LEU A 181 18.02 13.27 10.09
C LEU A 181 18.39 12.23 11.15
N ARG A 182 17.60 12.12 12.22
CA ARG A 182 17.76 11.08 13.24
C ARG A 182 17.57 9.70 12.63
N ASP A 183 16.50 9.50 11.88
CA ASP A 183 16.20 8.22 11.24
C ASP A 183 17.28 7.82 10.23
N GLN A 184 17.83 8.79 9.51
CA GLN A 184 18.97 8.56 8.62
C GLN A 184 20.19 8.06 9.40
N ARG A 185 20.55 8.71 10.50
CA ARG A 185 21.65 8.29 11.39
C ARG A 185 21.41 6.89 11.98
N GLN A 186 20.19 6.62 12.40
CA GLN A 186 19.83 5.29 12.90
C GLN A 186 20.03 4.20 11.83
N ARG A 187 19.66 4.48 10.58
CA ARG A 187 19.91 3.55 9.46
C ARG A 187 21.40 3.32 9.24
N ASP A 188 22.22 4.36 9.32
CA ASP A 188 23.66 4.23 9.15
C ASP A 188 24.31 3.42 10.29
N VAL A 189 23.91 3.65 11.54
CA VAL A 189 24.36 2.88 12.69
C VAL A 189 23.91 1.42 12.59
N ALA A 190 22.65 1.19 12.18
CA ALA A 190 22.10 -0.16 11.97
C ALA A 190 22.87 -0.93 10.88
N LYS A 191 23.16 -0.25 9.76
CA LYS A 191 23.97 -0.82 8.69
C LYS A 191 25.37 -1.21 9.19
N GLN A 192 26.05 -0.32 9.87
CA GLN A 192 27.38 -0.60 10.45
C GLN A 192 27.34 -1.76 11.45
N PHE A 193 26.26 -1.88 12.23
CA PHE A 193 26.08 -2.99 13.15
C PHE A 193 25.87 -4.31 12.40
N ALA A 194 25.01 -4.33 11.39
CA ALA A 194 24.80 -5.50 10.54
C ALA A 194 26.08 -5.93 9.82
N ASP A 195 26.85 -4.99 9.28
CA ASP A 195 28.13 -5.25 8.62
C ASP A 195 29.15 -5.88 9.60
N ARG A 196 29.22 -5.41 10.87
CA ARG A 196 30.06 -6.04 11.91
C ARG A 196 29.61 -7.46 12.24
N LEU A 197 28.31 -7.71 12.36
CA LEU A 197 27.80 -9.07 12.60
C LEU A 197 28.15 -10.00 11.44
N ARG A 198 27.99 -9.56 10.20
CA ARG A 198 28.36 -10.34 8.99
C ARG A 198 29.84 -10.64 8.94
N ALA A 199 30.71 -9.69 9.30
CA ALA A 199 32.16 -9.87 9.28
C ALA A 199 32.67 -10.93 10.28
N THR A 200 31.92 -11.16 11.35
CA THR A 200 32.31 -12.13 12.42
C THR A 200 31.58 -13.46 12.34
N ALA A 201 30.63 -13.61 11.41
CA ALA A 201 29.78 -14.78 11.29
C ALA A 201 30.16 -15.67 10.09
N ALA A 202 29.87 -16.95 10.17
CA ALA A 202 29.99 -17.87 9.04
C ALA A 202 28.74 -17.71 8.13
N VAL A 203 28.84 -16.79 7.18
CA VAL A 203 27.77 -16.56 6.18
C VAL A 203 28.24 -17.06 4.82
N LYS A 204 27.50 -18.01 4.24
CA LYS A 204 27.69 -18.50 2.89
C LYS A 204 26.45 -18.29 2.06
N VAL A 205 26.54 -17.48 1.02
CA VAL A 205 25.45 -17.26 0.05
C VAL A 205 25.74 -18.11 -1.18
N ASN A 206 24.79 -18.98 -1.57
CA ASN A 206 25.01 -19.98 -2.61
C ASN A 206 24.49 -19.56 -3.98
N VAL A 207 23.36 -18.84 -4.03
CA VAL A 207 22.67 -18.53 -5.31
C VAL A 207 21.94 -17.20 -5.22
N PRO A 208 21.98 -16.39 -6.30
CA PRO A 208 21.08 -15.24 -6.44
C PRO A 208 19.63 -15.68 -6.54
N VAL A 209 18.73 -14.95 -5.91
CA VAL A 209 17.28 -15.20 -5.91
C VAL A 209 16.65 -14.46 -7.09
N ALA A 210 16.43 -15.13 -8.20
CA ALA A 210 15.87 -14.47 -9.40
C ALA A 210 14.42 -14.88 -9.69
N THR A 211 14.07 -16.16 -9.56
CA THR A 211 12.78 -16.71 -9.97
C THR A 211 12.07 -17.43 -8.82
N PRO A 212 10.72 -17.49 -8.83
CA PRO A 212 9.98 -18.26 -7.86
C PRO A 212 10.26 -19.77 -8.01
N PRO A 213 10.25 -20.55 -6.92
CA PRO A 213 10.39 -21.98 -6.99
C PRO A 213 9.16 -22.64 -7.62
N ALA A 214 9.34 -23.43 -8.66
CA ALA A 214 8.26 -24.08 -9.40
C ALA A 214 7.73 -25.35 -8.70
N ASN A 215 8.53 -25.96 -7.79
CA ASN A 215 8.19 -27.24 -7.15
C ASN A 215 8.80 -27.36 -5.74
N ALA A 216 8.47 -28.45 -5.05
CA ALA A 216 8.94 -28.70 -3.68
C ALA A 216 10.48 -28.81 -3.57
N ALA A 217 11.15 -29.38 -4.56
CA ALA A 217 12.60 -29.50 -4.56
C ALA A 217 13.28 -28.13 -4.68
N GLU A 218 12.74 -27.26 -5.54
CA GLU A 218 13.23 -25.89 -5.66
C GLU A 218 12.92 -25.05 -4.42
N ARG A 219 11.79 -25.28 -3.76
CA ARG A 219 11.47 -24.65 -2.47
C ARG A 219 12.46 -25.05 -1.38
N ALA A 220 12.97 -26.27 -1.40
CA ALA A 220 13.99 -26.75 -0.46
C ALA A 220 15.42 -26.28 -0.79
N ARG A 221 15.64 -25.64 -1.94
CA ARG A 221 16.95 -25.14 -2.37
C ARG A 221 17.49 -24.10 -1.38
N VAL A 222 18.72 -24.33 -0.91
CA VAL A 222 19.37 -23.45 0.08
C VAL A 222 20.01 -22.25 -0.62
N PHE A 223 19.57 -21.06 -0.28
CA PHE A 223 20.12 -19.80 -0.79
C PHE A 223 21.24 -19.23 0.08
N ALA A 224 21.15 -19.41 1.39
CA ALA A 224 22.24 -19.05 2.30
C ALA A 224 22.32 -20.01 3.49
N VAL A 225 23.52 -20.04 4.10
CA VAL A 225 23.74 -20.69 5.39
C VAL A 225 24.35 -19.64 6.33
N VAL A 226 23.76 -19.45 7.50
CA VAL A 226 24.19 -18.49 8.51
C VAL A 226 24.46 -19.23 9.82
N ASN A 227 25.71 -19.32 10.25
CA ASN A 227 26.12 -20.07 11.45
C ASN A 227 25.57 -21.52 11.50
N GLY A 228 25.50 -22.18 10.32
CA GLY A 228 24.94 -23.52 10.18
C GLY A 228 23.44 -23.60 9.92
N GLU A 229 22.69 -22.54 10.10
CA GLU A 229 21.26 -22.49 9.80
C GLU A 229 21.00 -22.13 8.34
N GLN A 230 20.14 -22.89 7.68
CA GLN A 230 19.80 -22.69 6.27
C GLN A 230 18.71 -21.64 6.10
N ILE A 231 18.79 -20.91 4.98
CA ILE A 231 17.74 -20.08 4.43
C ILE A 231 17.38 -20.64 3.06
N THR A 232 16.12 -21.08 2.90
CA THR A 232 15.67 -21.76 1.69
C THR A 232 14.87 -20.82 0.79
N SER A 233 14.78 -21.17 -0.50
CA SER A 233 13.93 -20.50 -1.48
C SER A 233 12.47 -20.42 -0.99
N GLY A 234 11.95 -21.50 -0.42
CA GLY A 234 10.60 -21.55 0.12
C GLY A 234 10.35 -20.54 1.22
N GLN A 235 11.31 -20.33 2.13
CA GLN A 235 11.20 -19.33 3.19
C GLN A 235 11.12 -17.90 2.63
N ILE A 236 11.95 -17.61 1.62
CA ILE A 236 11.91 -16.30 0.94
C ILE A 236 10.54 -16.07 0.28
N GLU A 237 10.04 -17.04 -0.49
CA GLU A 237 8.73 -16.90 -1.15
C GLU A 237 7.58 -16.81 -0.15
N ASP A 238 7.63 -17.54 0.95
CA ASP A 238 6.61 -17.47 1.99
C ASP A 238 6.52 -16.07 2.64
N SER A 239 7.66 -15.44 2.88
CA SER A 239 7.73 -14.05 3.38
C SER A 239 7.23 -13.04 2.35
N LEU A 240 7.41 -13.31 1.06
CA LEU A 240 7.02 -12.39 -0.02
C LEU A 240 5.59 -12.60 -0.54
N LYS A 241 4.86 -13.62 -0.08
CA LYS A 241 3.46 -13.85 -0.51
C LYS A 241 2.59 -12.60 -0.52
N PRO A 242 2.60 -11.74 0.53
CA PRO A 242 1.79 -10.53 0.52
C PRO A 242 2.18 -9.54 -0.58
N LEU A 243 3.49 -9.34 -0.77
CA LEU A 243 4.03 -8.44 -1.80
C LEU A 243 3.73 -8.95 -3.21
N ILE A 244 3.94 -10.25 -3.45
CA ILE A 244 3.66 -10.88 -4.75
C ILE A 244 2.17 -10.77 -5.07
N PHE A 245 1.30 -11.05 -4.10
CA PHE A 245 -0.15 -10.90 -4.27
C PHE A 245 -0.54 -9.44 -4.55
N SER A 246 0.05 -8.49 -3.84
CA SER A 246 -0.18 -7.06 -4.10
C SER A 246 0.24 -6.66 -5.53
N ALA A 247 1.35 -7.20 -6.04
CA ALA A 247 1.77 -6.98 -7.43
C ALA A 247 0.79 -7.62 -8.43
N GLN A 248 0.34 -8.86 -8.18
CA GLN A 248 -0.66 -9.55 -9.00
C GLN A 248 -1.97 -8.77 -9.06
N GLU A 249 -2.45 -8.29 -7.92
CA GLU A 249 -3.66 -7.46 -7.83
C GLU A 249 -3.48 -6.16 -8.61
N ARG A 250 -2.33 -5.50 -8.48
CA ARG A 250 -2.05 -4.26 -9.21
C ARG A 250 -2.00 -4.48 -10.73
N ILE A 251 -1.38 -5.57 -11.19
CA ILE A 251 -1.35 -5.95 -12.60
C ILE A 251 -2.77 -6.27 -13.10
N TYR A 252 -3.57 -7.00 -12.31
CA TYR A 252 -4.96 -7.26 -12.63
C TYR A 252 -5.77 -5.97 -12.79
N GLN A 253 -5.63 -5.01 -11.88
CA GLN A 253 -6.35 -3.73 -11.96
C GLN A 253 -5.92 -2.89 -13.17
N LEU A 254 -4.64 -2.90 -13.53
CA LEU A 254 -4.15 -2.26 -14.76
C LEU A 254 -4.79 -2.89 -16.00
N ARG A 255 -4.77 -4.23 -16.08
CA ARG A 255 -5.39 -5.00 -17.18
C ARG A 255 -6.90 -4.76 -17.25
N LYS A 256 -7.58 -4.81 -16.12
CA LYS A 256 -9.03 -4.56 -16.03
C LYS A 256 -9.38 -3.15 -16.52
N THR A 257 -8.67 -2.14 -16.08
CA THR A 257 -8.89 -0.76 -16.49
C THR A 257 -8.70 -0.60 -18.01
N GLU A 258 -7.64 -1.18 -18.58
CA GLU A 258 -7.40 -1.08 -20.02
C GLU A 258 -8.44 -1.88 -20.83
N VAL A 259 -8.86 -3.06 -20.36
CA VAL A 259 -9.99 -3.82 -20.97
C VAL A 259 -11.25 -2.98 -20.96
N ASP A 260 -11.59 -2.36 -19.83
CA ASP A 260 -12.78 -1.51 -19.70
C ASP A 260 -12.73 -0.31 -20.67
N LEU A 261 -11.56 0.31 -20.84
CA LEU A 261 -11.37 1.39 -21.81
C LEU A 261 -11.57 0.88 -23.24
N ARG A 262 -10.98 -0.26 -23.61
CA ARG A 262 -11.14 -0.85 -24.94
C ARG A 262 -12.57 -1.26 -25.25
N VAL A 263 -13.26 -1.84 -24.27
CA VAL A 263 -14.69 -2.14 -24.39
C VAL A 263 -15.49 -0.88 -24.71
N ASN A 264 -15.23 0.21 -23.97
CA ASN A 264 -15.91 1.49 -24.21
C ASN A 264 -15.58 2.07 -25.59
N ASP A 265 -14.31 2.01 -26.02
CA ASP A 265 -13.90 2.49 -27.35
C ASP A 265 -14.68 1.74 -28.45
N VAL A 266 -14.72 0.39 -28.41
CA VAL A 266 -15.46 -0.43 -29.36
C VAL A 266 -16.96 -0.08 -29.38
N LEU A 267 -17.58 0.08 -28.23
CA LEU A 267 -18.99 0.41 -28.12
C LEU A 267 -19.30 1.81 -28.70
N LEU A 268 -18.45 2.79 -28.40
CA LEU A 268 -18.58 4.15 -28.95
C LEU A 268 -18.39 4.18 -30.46
N GLU A 269 -17.42 3.45 -30.99
CA GLU A 269 -17.19 3.33 -32.43
C GLU A 269 -18.39 2.69 -33.13
N GLN A 270 -18.94 1.59 -32.59
CA GLN A 270 -20.12 0.93 -33.16
C GLN A 270 -21.35 1.85 -33.15
N GLU A 271 -21.60 2.57 -32.06
CA GLU A 271 -22.73 3.49 -31.98
C GLU A 271 -22.56 4.69 -32.93
N ALA A 272 -21.33 5.22 -33.06
CA ALA A 272 -21.02 6.28 -34.01
C ALA A 272 -21.24 5.81 -35.46
N GLN A 273 -20.79 4.62 -35.82
CA GLN A 273 -21.03 4.00 -37.14
C GLN A 273 -22.52 3.82 -37.42
N LYS A 274 -23.28 3.30 -36.46
CA LYS A 274 -24.73 3.14 -36.56
C LYS A 274 -25.45 4.45 -36.83
N ARG A 275 -25.00 5.54 -36.19
CA ARG A 275 -25.54 6.90 -36.39
C ARG A 275 -24.92 7.65 -37.56
N LYS A 276 -23.94 7.06 -38.23
CA LYS A 276 -23.20 7.66 -39.37
C LYS A 276 -22.53 8.99 -38.97
N VAL A 277 -21.98 9.07 -37.78
CA VAL A 277 -21.22 10.21 -37.26
C VAL A 277 -19.83 9.75 -36.81
N THR A 278 -18.94 10.71 -36.50
CA THR A 278 -17.67 10.39 -35.83
C THR A 278 -17.88 10.17 -34.34
N THR A 279 -17.00 9.42 -33.68
CA THR A 279 -17.03 9.23 -32.21
C THR A 279 -17.01 10.57 -31.47
N LYS A 280 -16.23 11.55 -31.99
CA LYS A 280 -16.20 12.91 -31.45
C LYS A 280 -17.57 13.57 -31.52
N ALA A 281 -18.21 13.57 -32.69
CA ALA A 281 -19.55 14.17 -32.89
C ALA A 281 -20.61 13.47 -32.01
N LEU A 282 -20.47 12.16 -31.82
CA LEU A 282 -21.35 11.41 -30.90
C LEU A 282 -21.19 11.90 -29.46
N LEU A 283 -19.94 12.01 -28.95
CA LEU A 283 -19.67 12.50 -27.61
C LEU A 283 -20.07 13.96 -27.42
N ASP A 284 -19.84 14.82 -28.43
CA ASP A 284 -20.28 16.22 -28.41
C ASP A 284 -21.82 16.30 -28.26
N ALA A 285 -22.56 15.45 -28.97
CA ALA A 285 -24.03 15.43 -28.90
C ALA A 285 -24.58 14.81 -27.60
N GLU A 286 -23.96 13.74 -27.12
CA GLU A 286 -24.47 13.00 -25.97
C GLU A 286 -24.00 13.58 -24.63
N ILE A 287 -22.85 14.23 -24.58
CA ILE A 287 -22.22 14.74 -23.36
C ILE A 287 -22.19 16.28 -23.35
N GLU A 288 -21.45 16.88 -24.32
CA GLU A 288 -21.21 18.32 -24.29
C GLU A 288 -22.50 19.13 -24.47
N ALA A 289 -23.36 18.78 -25.44
CA ALA A 289 -24.61 19.47 -25.71
C ALA A 289 -25.68 19.28 -24.61
N LYS A 290 -25.55 18.21 -23.81
CA LYS A 290 -26.47 17.92 -22.69
C LYS A 290 -25.94 18.38 -21.34
N ALA A 291 -24.66 18.76 -21.24
CA ALA A 291 -24.07 19.27 -20.01
C ALA A 291 -24.74 20.58 -19.56
N LYS A 292 -25.20 20.60 -18.33
CA LYS A 292 -25.76 21.82 -17.74
C LYS A 292 -24.62 22.69 -17.20
N PRO A 293 -24.65 24.02 -17.41
CA PRO A 293 -23.68 24.91 -16.79
C PRO A 293 -23.73 24.77 -15.25
N VAL A 294 -22.57 24.67 -14.65
CA VAL A 294 -22.45 24.71 -13.18
C VAL A 294 -22.82 26.11 -12.70
N THR A 295 -23.74 26.18 -11.77
CA THR A 295 -24.22 27.44 -11.18
C THR A 295 -23.26 27.91 -10.08
N ASP A 296 -23.29 29.21 -9.79
CA ASP A 296 -22.56 29.80 -8.68
C ASP A 296 -22.95 29.19 -7.33
N ALA A 297 -24.24 28.84 -7.17
CA ALA A 297 -24.74 28.21 -5.97
C ALA A 297 -24.16 26.80 -5.75
N GLU A 298 -23.99 25.99 -6.83
CA GLU A 298 -23.36 24.67 -6.77
C GLU A 298 -21.87 24.79 -6.44
N ALA A 299 -21.17 25.76 -7.04
CA ALA A 299 -19.77 26.02 -6.73
C ALA A 299 -19.57 26.49 -5.28
N GLN A 300 -20.46 27.37 -4.78
CA GLN A 300 -20.43 27.82 -3.39
C GLN A 300 -20.70 26.67 -2.42
N LYS A 301 -21.72 25.86 -2.69
CA LYS A 301 -22.03 24.68 -1.87
C LYS A 301 -20.85 23.71 -1.79
N PHE A 302 -20.24 23.40 -2.93
CA PHE A 302 -19.05 22.53 -2.96
C PHE A 302 -17.88 23.11 -2.15
N TYR A 303 -17.66 24.43 -2.26
CA TYR A 303 -16.64 25.12 -1.47
C TYR A 303 -16.91 25.01 0.03
N ASP A 304 -18.15 25.27 0.47
CA ASP A 304 -18.52 25.26 1.89
C ASP A 304 -18.37 23.84 2.49
N GLU A 305 -18.76 22.81 1.73
CA GLU A 305 -18.62 21.40 2.14
C GLU A 305 -17.16 20.94 2.19
N ASN A 306 -16.25 21.59 1.46
CA ASN A 306 -14.84 21.19 1.36
C ASN A 306 -13.87 22.26 1.88
N LYS A 307 -14.35 23.28 2.59
CA LYS A 307 -13.57 24.46 3.01
C LYS A 307 -12.30 24.12 3.77
N GLN A 308 -12.30 23.06 4.58
CA GLN A 308 -11.13 22.62 5.34
C GLN A 308 -10.01 22.02 4.44
N ARG A 309 -10.33 21.63 3.21
CA ARG A 309 -9.43 20.97 2.26
C ARG A 309 -9.03 21.87 1.10
N ILE A 310 -9.70 23.01 0.96
CA ILE A 310 -9.49 23.96 -0.14
C ILE A 310 -8.75 25.19 0.41
N ASN A 311 -7.58 25.46 -0.15
CA ASN A 311 -6.82 26.66 0.17
C ASN A 311 -7.24 27.82 -0.74
N GLY A 312 -7.65 28.95 -0.15
CA GLY A 312 -8.02 30.17 -0.83
C GLY A 312 -9.47 30.59 -0.62
N GLU A 313 -9.74 31.88 -0.74
CA GLU A 313 -11.09 32.43 -0.62
C GLU A 313 -11.94 32.09 -1.86
N PHE A 314 -13.22 31.81 -1.65
CA PHE A 314 -14.13 31.39 -2.73
C PHE A 314 -14.07 32.29 -3.97
N ALA A 315 -14.08 33.63 -3.78
CA ALA A 315 -14.04 34.59 -4.88
C ALA A 315 -12.81 34.44 -5.79
N GLN A 316 -11.66 34.01 -5.23
CA GLN A 316 -10.41 33.85 -5.96
C GLN A 316 -10.36 32.54 -6.75
N ILE A 317 -10.97 31.46 -6.20
CA ILE A 317 -10.88 30.10 -6.77
C ILE A 317 -12.17 29.67 -7.49
N LYS A 318 -13.24 30.48 -7.43
CA LYS A 318 -14.53 30.19 -8.08
C LYS A 318 -14.39 29.72 -9.54
N PRO A 319 -13.61 30.39 -10.43
CA PRO A 319 -13.47 29.93 -11.80
C PRO A 319 -12.91 28.49 -11.91
N GLN A 320 -11.91 28.17 -11.08
CA GLN A 320 -11.32 26.83 -11.03
C GLN A 320 -12.29 25.78 -10.49
N LEU A 321 -13.11 26.14 -9.47
CA LEU A 321 -14.15 25.26 -8.94
C LEU A 321 -15.25 24.99 -9.95
N VAL A 322 -15.72 26.02 -10.66
CA VAL A 322 -16.72 25.86 -11.72
C VAL A 322 -16.17 24.92 -12.81
N GLN A 323 -14.95 25.16 -13.28
CA GLN A 323 -14.32 24.29 -14.28
C GLN A 323 -14.18 22.85 -13.77
N TYR A 324 -13.71 22.68 -12.55
CA TYR A 324 -13.59 21.36 -11.92
C TYR A 324 -14.92 20.62 -11.86
N LEU A 325 -15.98 21.29 -11.40
CA LEU A 325 -17.33 20.70 -11.31
C LEU A 325 -17.90 20.37 -12.69
N GLN A 326 -17.66 21.21 -13.71
CA GLN A 326 -18.03 20.91 -15.10
C GLN A 326 -17.32 19.65 -15.61
N ASP A 327 -16.02 19.54 -15.34
CA ASP A 327 -15.23 18.38 -15.75
C ASP A 327 -15.67 17.09 -15.03
N VAL A 328 -16.11 17.21 -13.75
CA VAL A 328 -16.74 16.11 -13.00
C VAL A 328 -18.06 15.70 -13.66
N GLN A 329 -18.96 16.64 -13.90
CA GLN A 329 -20.27 16.35 -14.51
C GLN A 329 -20.11 15.68 -15.89
N LYS A 330 -19.16 16.15 -16.71
CA LYS A 330 -18.87 15.54 -18.02
C LYS A 330 -18.35 14.11 -17.89
N ARG A 331 -17.43 13.86 -16.96
CA ARG A 331 -16.93 12.50 -16.70
C ARG A 331 -18.05 11.58 -16.23
N ASP A 332 -18.91 12.05 -15.34
CA ASP A 332 -20.04 11.26 -14.84
C ASP A 332 -21.03 10.96 -15.97
N ALA A 333 -21.33 11.94 -16.83
CA ALA A 333 -22.17 11.75 -18.01
C ALA A 333 -21.54 10.76 -19.03
N GLN A 334 -20.22 10.83 -19.24
CA GLN A 334 -19.51 9.87 -20.09
C GLN A 334 -19.57 8.45 -19.50
N ALA A 335 -19.37 8.31 -18.20
CA ALA A 335 -19.48 7.03 -17.52
C ALA A 335 -20.90 6.45 -17.61
N ALA A 336 -21.92 7.29 -17.39
CA ALA A 336 -23.32 6.87 -17.51
C ALA A 336 -23.69 6.47 -18.94
N TYR A 337 -23.18 7.19 -19.95
CA TYR A 337 -23.40 6.85 -21.34
C TYR A 337 -22.70 5.55 -21.73
N ALA A 338 -21.45 5.35 -21.31
CA ALA A 338 -20.73 4.11 -21.51
C ALA A 338 -21.46 2.92 -20.86
N GLU A 339 -21.97 3.10 -19.65
CA GLU A 339 -22.78 2.07 -18.96
C GLU A 339 -24.07 1.75 -19.71
N GLN A 340 -24.73 2.76 -20.28
CA GLN A 340 -25.90 2.55 -21.14
C GLN A 340 -25.56 1.70 -22.38
N LEU A 341 -24.45 1.99 -23.05
CA LEU A 341 -23.98 1.22 -24.20
C LEU A 341 -23.62 -0.22 -23.80
N ARG A 342 -22.97 -0.40 -22.66
CA ARG A 342 -22.61 -1.72 -22.13
C ARG A 342 -23.85 -2.58 -21.84
N LYS A 343 -24.89 -2.02 -21.25
CA LYS A 343 -26.17 -2.73 -20.97
C LYS A 343 -26.87 -3.22 -22.24
N ALA A 344 -26.68 -2.52 -23.34
CA ALA A 344 -27.27 -2.91 -24.63
C ALA A 344 -26.39 -3.89 -25.45
N ALA A 345 -25.17 -4.16 -24.99
CA ALA A 345 -24.19 -4.97 -25.69
C ALA A 345 -24.12 -6.40 -25.19
N THR A 346 -23.68 -7.31 -26.06
CA THR A 346 -23.22 -8.64 -25.66
C THR A 346 -21.74 -8.51 -25.30
N LEU A 347 -21.41 -8.69 -24.01
CA LEU A 347 -20.06 -8.54 -23.48
C LEU A 347 -19.63 -9.83 -22.77
N GLU A 348 -18.48 -10.35 -23.16
CA GLU A 348 -17.77 -11.43 -22.48
C GLU A 348 -16.38 -10.94 -22.10
N VAL A 349 -15.99 -11.08 -20.83
CA VAL A 349 -14.66 -10.68 -20.31
C VAL A 349 -13.98 -11.90 -19.72
N ASN A 350 -12.82 -12.26 -20.25
CA ASN A 350 -12.02 -13.43 -19.88
C ASN A 350 -10.85 -13.07 -18.96
N LEU A 351 -11.02 -12.06 -18.12
CA LEU A 351 -10.02 -11.62 -17.14
C LEU A 351 -10.38 -12.15 -15.76
N ARG A 352 -9.46 -12.91 -15.15
CA ARG A 352 -9.66 -13.48 -13.81
C ARG A 352 -8.87 -12.68 -12.78
N ALA A 353 -9.51 -12.37 -11.65
CA ALA A 353 -8.83 -11.78 -10.50
C ALA A 353 -7.89 -12.80 -9.84
N PRO A 354 -6.72 -12.36 -9.34
CA PRO A 354 -5.83 -13.25 -8.62
C PRO A 354 -6.48 -13.74 -7.32
N GLU A 355 -6.21 -14.98 -6.95
CA GLU A 355 -6.69 -15.51 -5.67
C GLU A 355 -5.78 -15.04 -4.52
N SER A 356 -6.39 -14.43 -3.49
CA SER A 356 -5.68 -14.05 -2.29
C SER A 356 -5.06 -15.28 -1.61
N PRO A 357 -3.75 -15.29 -1.32
CA PRO A 357 -3.13 -16.37 -0.59
C PRO A 357 -3.68 -16.44 0.84
N VAL A 358 -3.66 -17.63 1.43
CA VAL A 358 -3.93 -17.77 2.88
C VAL A 358 -2.65 -17.39 3.64
N LEU A 359 -2.71 -16.30 4.38
CA LEU A 359 -1.62 -15.79 5.21
C LEU A 359 -1.84 -16.22 6.66
N GLN A 360 -0.74 -16.38 7.40
CA GLN A 360 -0.79 -16.64 8.85
C GLN A 360 -0.96 -15.29 9.58
N VAL A 361 -2.21 -14.96 9.90
CA VAL A 361 -2.55 -13.76 10.65
C VAL A 361 -2.73 -14.14 12.11
N ALA A 362 -1.84 -13.66 12.99
CA ALA A 362 -1.92 -13.93 14.41
C ALA A 362 -3.20 -13.33 15.02
N THR A 363 -3.90 -14.12 15.82
CA THR A 363 -5.13 -13.72 16.51
C THR A 363 -5.03 -13.85 18.03
N ASP A 364 -3.91 -14.37 18.52
CA ASP A 364 -3.64 -14.53 19.94
C ASP A 364 -3.37 -13.17 20.58
N ASP A 365 -3.79 -13.03 21.83
CA ASP A 365 -3.63 -11.79 22.62
C ASP A 365 -4.25 -10.56 21.94
N GLN A 366 -5.41 -10.73 21.29
CA GLN A 366 -6.12 -9.66 20.58
C GLN A 366 -7.54 -9.45 21.15
N PRO A 367 -8.13 -8.25 21.00
CA PRO A 367 -9.55 -8.04 21.26
C PRO A 367 -10.41 -8.88 20.31
N VAL A 368 -11.35 -9.64 20.86
CA VAL A 368 -12.28 -10.49 20.10
C VAL A 368 -13.71 -10.10 20.37
N LYS A 369 -14.55 -9.97 19.33
CA LYS A 369 -16.00 -9.81 19.40
C LYS A 369 -16.66 -10.99 18.69
N GLY A 370 -17.68 -11.58 19.33
CA GLY A 370 -18.33 -12.80 18.84
C GLY A 370 -17.77 -14.08 19.48
N ASN A 371 -18.16 -15.24 18.93
CA ASN A 371 -17.75 -16.53 19.47
C ASN A 371 -16.27 -16.82 19.20
N PRO A 372 -15.40 -17.00 20.21
CA PRO A 372 -13.99 -17.31 20.00
C PRO A 372 -13.73 -18.58 19.15
N ALA A 373 -14.68 -19.53 19.13
CA ALA A 373 -14.60 -20.76 18.36
C ALA A 373 -15.26 -20.67 16.98
N ALA A 374 -15.66 -19.47 16.54
CA ALA A 374 -16.30 -19.25 15.24
C ALA A 374 -15.46 -19.81 14.08
N PRO A 375 -16.08 -20.49 13.09
CA PRO A 375 -15.38 -21.06 11.94
C PRO A 375 -14.78 -20.00 11.01
N VAL A 376 -15.30 -18.77 11.03
CA VAL A 376 -14.77 -17.65 10.24
C VAL A 376 -14.27 -16.55 11.16
N THR A 377 -13.03 -16.14 10.95
CA THR A 377 -12.39 -15.03 11.64
C THR A 377 -12.21 -13.87 10.69
N ILE A 378 -12.78 -12.71 11.03
CA ILE A 378 -12.45 -11.41 10.45
C ILE A 378 -11.33 -10.83 11.29
N VAL A 379 -10.19 -10.49 10.69
CA VAL A 379 -9.16 -9.68 11.35
C VAL A 379 -9.17 -8.30 10.71
N GLU A 380 -9.40 -7.28 11.54
CA GLU A 380 -9.31 -5.86 11.15
C GLU A 380 -7.99 -5.28 11.65
N PHE A 381 -7.19 -4.70 10.75
CA PHE A 381 -6.13 -3.77 11.12
C PHE A 381 -6.71 -2.37 11.09
N THR A 382 -6.71 -1.69 12.24
CA THR A 382 -7.45 -0.45 12.46
C THR A 382 -6.58 0.68 13.03
N ASP A 383 -7.05 1.91 12.83
CA ASP A 383 -6.49 3.14 13.39
C ASP A 383 -7.64 3.98 13.95
N PHE A 384 -7.58 4.32 15.24
CA PHE A 384 -8.64 5.05 15.92
C PHE A 384 -8.82 6.48 15.43
N GLN A 385 -7.84 7.06 14.74
CA GLN A 385 -7.91 8.39 14.16
C GLN A 385 -8.31 8.38 12.68
N CYS A 386 -8.40 7.20 12.03
CA CYS A 386 -8.76 7.04 10.63
C CYS A 386 -10.29 7.14 10.45
N PRO A 387 -10.80 8.11 9.66
CA PRO A 387 -12.24 8.26 9.41
C PRO A 387 -12.88 7.04 8.74
N SER A 388 -12.13 6.38 7.84
CA SER A 388 -12.61 5.17 7.17
C SER A 388 -12.79 4.01 8.14
N CYS A 389 -11.95 3.89 9.20
CA CYS A 389 -12.11 2.89 10.24
C CYS A 389 -13.37 3.14 11.05
N ALA A 390 -13.62 4.39 11.48
CA ALA A 390 -14.85 4.74 12.19
C ALA A 390 -16.10 4.45 11.34
N GLY A 391 -16.05 4.79 10.04
CA GLY A 391 -17.14 4.54 9.10
C GLY A 391 -17.48 3.07 8.90
N MET A 392 -16.51 2.16 9.13
CA MET A 392 -16.71 0.72 8.98
C MET A 392 -17.30 0.03 10.23
N GLN A 393 -17.21 0.64 11.42
CA GLN A 393 -17.66 0.00 12.66
C GLN A 393 -19.13 -0.47 12.62
N PRO A 394 -20.12 0.32 12.11
CA PRO A 394 -21.50 -0.16 12.01
C PRO A 394 -21.67 -1.38 11.09
N ALA A 395 -20.89 -1.45 10.00
CA ALA A 395 -20.92 -2.58 9.09
C ALA A 395 -20.35 -3.86 9.73
N LEU A 396 -19.26 -3.74 10.48
CA LEU A 396 -18.65 -4.84 11.22
C LEU A 396 -19.56 -5.37 12.33
N GLU A 397 -20.18 -4.47 13.08
CA GLU A 397 -21.16 -4.85 14.13
C GLU A 397 -22.35 -5.60 13.52
N ARG A 398 -22.87 -5.11 12.40
CA ARG A 398 -23.94 -5.78 11.68
C ARG A 398 -23.53 -7.17 11.19
N LEU A 399 -22.32 -7.32 10.62
CA LEU A 399 -21.82 -8.62 10.16
C LEU A 399 -21.70 -9.62 11.32
N VAL A 400 -21.07 -9.21 12.44
CA VAL A 400 -20.96 -10.09 13.63
C VAL A 400 -22.35 -10.49 14.16
N ALA A 401 -23.30 -9.57 14.19
CA ALA A 401 -24.67 -9.85 14.64
C ALA A 401 -25.43 -10.78 13.66
N GLU A 402 -25.30 -10.56 12.34
CA GLU A 402 -25.99 -11.35 11.31
C GLU A 402 -25.51 -12.80 11.28
N TYR A 403 -24.21 -13.03 11.45
CA TYR A 403 -23.63 -14.38 11.38
C TYR A 403 -23.57 -15.08 12.75
N GLY A 404 -23.71 -14.35 13.86
CA GLY A 404 -23.73 -14.91 15.21
C GLY A 404 -22.50 -15.79 15.51
N ASP A 405 -22.72 -17.02 15.97
CA ASP A 405 -21.65 -17.96 16.33
C ASP A 405 -20.75 -18.41 15.17
N ARG A 406 -21.10 -18.06 13.94
CA ARG A 406 -20.32 -18.44 12.74
C ARG A 406 -19.17 -17.50 12.43
N VAL A 407 -19.17 -16.28 12.99
CA VAL A 407 -18.17 -15.24 12.72
C VAL A 407 -17.67 -14.62 14.03
N ARG A 408 -16.37 -14.40 14.10
CA ARG A 408 -15.74 -13.54 15.12
C ARG A 408 -14.93 -12.43 14.47
N LEU A 409 -14.91 -11.27 15.11
CA LEU A 409 -14.07 -10.14 14.76
C LEU A 409 -12.88 -10.08 15.72
N VAL A 410 -11.69 -10.00 15.17
CA VAL A 410 -10.43 -9.75 15.88
C VAL A 410 -9.88 -8.42 15.42
N VAL A 411 -9.50 -7.55 16.35
CA VAL A 411 -8.95 -6.23 16.01
C VAL A 411 -7.45 -6.21 16.32
N ARG A 412 -6.69 -5.61 15.40
CA ARG A 412 -5.26 -5.37 15.54
C ARG A 412 -4.94 -3.91 15.27
N ASP A 413 -4.01 -3.36 16.03
CA ASP A 413 -3.62 -1.96 15.94
C ASP A 413 -2.71 -1.71 14.73
N PHE A 414 -3.05 -0.69 13.94
CA PHE A 414 -2.22 -0.23 12.83
C PHE A 414 -2.24 1.31 12.75
N PRO A 415 -1.66 2.00 13.76
CA PRO A 415 -1.63 3.45 13.77
C PRO A 415 -0.80 4.01 12.62
N LEU A 416 -1.42 4.86 11.79
CA LEU A 416 -0.79 5.48 10.63
C LEU A 416 0.09 6.66 11.07
N GLU A 417 1.26 6.82 10.45
CA GLU A 417 2.23 7.87 10.80
C GLU A 417 1.68 9.30 10.66
N GLN A 418 0.77 9.53 9.69
CA GLN A 418 0.14 10.84 9.48
C GLN A 418 -0.93 11.19 10.54
N HIS A 419 -1.28 10.28 11.43
CA HIS A 419 -2.27 10.50 12.48
C HIS A 419 -1.56 10.69 13.83
N GLU A 420 -1.50 11.94 14.28
CA GLU A 420 -0.71 12.38 15.45
C GLU A 420 -0.98 11.58 16.73
N PHE A 421 -2.25 11.25 17.00
CA PHE A 421 -2.67 10.59 18.24
C PHE A 421 -2.95 9.09 18.08
N ALA A 422 -2.86 8.54 16.88
CA ALA A 422 -3.26 7.15 16.60
C ALA A 422 -2.51 6.12 17.47
N ALA A 423 -1.19 6.26 17.61
CA ALA A 423 -0.39 5.35 18.42
C ALA A 423 -0.79 5.42 19.90
N LYS A 424 -1.01 6.62 20.46
CA LYS A 424 -1.44 6.78 21.85
C LYS A 424 -2.89 6.34 22.06
N ALA A 425 -3.77 6.50 21.09
CA ALA A 425 -5.13 5.99 21.14
C ALA A 425 -5.16 4.45 21.16
N ALA A 426 -4.29 3.80 20.35
CA ALA A 426 -4.12 2.35 20.38
C ALA A 426 -3.58 1.86 21.72
N GLU A 427 -2.52 2.49 22.28
CA GLU A 427 -2.03 2.16 23.62
C GLU A 427 -3.13 2.31 24.70
N ALA A 428 -3.97 3.34 24.59
CA ALA A 428 -5.07 3.58 25.50
C ALA A 428 -6.16 2.49 25.38
N ALA A 429 -6.49 2.06 24.16
CA ALA A 429 -7.44 0.97 23.93
C ALA A 429 -6.95 -0.36 24.52
N GLU A 430 -5.66 -0.67 24.37
CA GLU A 430 -5.03 -1.84 24.97
C GLU A 430 -4.98 -1.74 26.52
N ALA A 431 -4.76 -0.56 27.09
CA ALA A 431 -4.87 -0.34 28.53
C ALA A 431 -6.29 -0.55 29.05
N ALA A 432 -7.31 -0.16 28.28
CA ALA A 432 -8.72 -0.44 28.57
C ALA A 432 -9.03 -1.94 28.44
N ARG A 433 -8.42 -2.64 27.44
CA ARG A 433 -8.52 -4.09 27.27
C ARG A 433 -8.00 -4.85 28.50
N ALA A 434 -6.89 -4.41 29.08
CA ALA A 434 -6.34 -5.01 30.29
C ALA A 434 -7.30 -4.93 31.51
N GLN A 435 -8.31 -4.06 31.45
CA GLN A 435 -9.38 -3.93 32.43
C GLN A 435 -10.74 -4.48 31.93
N GLY A 436 -10.75 -5.23 30.82
CA GLY A 436 -11.94 -5.88 30.26
C GLY A 436 -12.95 -4.95 29.58
N LYS A 437 -12.53 -3.71 29.22
CA LYS A 437 -13.43 -2.68 28.65
C LYS A 437 -12.98 -2.14 27.30
N TYR A 438 -12.38 -3.01 26.49
CA TYR A 438 -11.87 -2.63 25.16
C TYR A 438 -12.97 -2.03 24.26
N TRP A 439 -14.09 -2.73 24.12
CA TRP A 439 -15.12 -2.38 23.14
C TRP A 439 -15.85 -1.08 23.48
N GLU A 440 -16.15 -0.85 24.76
CA GLU A 440 -16.75 0.39 25.24
C GLU A 440 -15.79 1.57 24.99
N TYR A 441 -14.51 1.36 25.31
CA TYR A 441 -13.50 2.40 25.16
C TYR A 441 -13.20 2.69 23.68
N ALA A 442 -13.02 1.66 22.86
CA ALA A 442 -12.81 1.76 21.42
C ALA A 442 -13.95 2.53 20.72
N GLY A 443 -15.20 2.24 21.09
CA GLY A 443 -16.37 2.97 20.58
C GLY A 443 -16.32 4.47 20.90
N MET A 444 -15.83 4.86 22.10
CA MET A 444 -15.62 6.27 22.44
C MET A 444 -14.54 6.92 21.58
N LEU A 445 -13.44 6.20 21.29
CA LEU A 445 -12.36 6.72 20.45
C LEU A 445 -12.86 6.99 19.02
N PHE A 446 -13.56 6.04 18.39
CA PHE A 446 -14.13 6.20 17.05
C PHE A 446 -15.18 7.33 16.98
N THR A 447 -15.93 7.54 18.05
CA THR A 447 -16.92 8.63 18.10
C THR A 447 -16.26 10.01 18.23
N ASN A 448 -15.05 10.08 18.81
CA ASN A 448 -14.37 11.33 19.16
C ASN A 448 -13.03 11.51 18.45
N GLN A 449 -12.90 11.10 17.18
CA GLN A 449 -11.64 11.08 16.43
C GLN A 449 -10.86 12.40 16.40
N ASN A 450 -11.56 13.54 16.50
CA ASN A 450 -10.96 14.87 16.53
C ASN A 450 -10.45 15.31 17.93
N ALA A 451 -10.59 14.46 18.95
CA ALA A 451 -10.28 14.79 20.34
C ALA A 451 -9.58 13.60 21.04
N LEU A 452 -8.41 13.18 20.51
CA LEU A 452 -7.65 12.02 21.01
C LEU A 452 -6.33 12.43 21.70
N SER A 453 -6.23 13.67 22.21
CA SER A 453 -5.08 14.05 23.05
C SER A 453 -5.02 13.20 24.33
N VAL A 454 -3.84 13.08 24.94
CA VAL A 454 -3.63 12.24 26.15
C VAL A 454 -4.62 12.58 27.26
N ASP A 455 -4.90 13.88 27.48
CA ASP A 455 -5.88 14.31 28.48
C ASP A 455 -7.30 13.82 28.15
N LYS A 456 -7.68 13.84 26.86
CA LYS A 456 -8.97 13.33 26.41
C LYS A 456 -9.05 11.80 26.53
N LEU A 457 -7.99 11.08 26.21
CA LEU A 457 -7.91 9.64 26.42
C LEU A 457 -8.15 9.29 27.90
N LYS A 458 -7.54 10.03 28.82
CA LYS A 458 -7.76 9.88 30.27
C LYS A 458 -9.18 10.25 30.71
N GLU A 459 -9.79 11.26 30.10
CA GLU A 459 -11.21 11.61 30.33
C GLU A 459 -12.15 10.48 29.90
N TYR A 460 -11.91 9.89 28.72
CA TYR A 460 -12.69 8.74 28.23
C TYR A 460 -12.55 7.51 29.13
N ALA A 461 -11.37 7.29 29.72
CA ALA A 461 -11.19 6.22 30.69
C ALA A 461 -12.10 6.38 31.91
N THR A 462 -12.31 7.61 32.39
CA THR A 462 -13.28 7.91 33.46
C THR A 462 -14.70 7.60 33.03
N LYS A 463 -15.10 8.04 31.81
CA LYS A 463 -16.44 7.80 31.26
C LYS A 463 -16.72 6.32 31.04
N ALA A 464 -15.70 5.55 30.65
CA ALA A 464 -15.78 4.09 30.52
C ALA A 464 -15.80 3.36 31.88
N GLY A 465 -15.63 4.07 33.00
CA GLY A 465 -15.57 3.48 34.34
C GLY A 465 -14.35 2.60 34.55
N LEU A 466 -13.21 2.97 33.99
CA LEU A 466 -11.92 2.33 34.19
C LEU A 466 -11.28 2.80 35.50
N ASP A 467 -10.46 1.95 36.11
CA ASP A 467 -9.55 2.34 37.18
C ASP A 467 -8.51 3.31 36.63
N ARG A 468 -8.68 4.60 36.94
CA ARG A 468 -7.85 5.68 36.42
C ARG A 468 -6.40 5.57 36.82
N GLN A 469 -6.12 5.10 38.05
CA GLN A 469 -4.74 4.96 38.51
C GLN A 469 -3.98 3.92 37.65
N LYS A 470 -4.61 2.77 37.39
CA LYS A 470 -4.01 1.72 36.55
C LYS A 470 -3.92 2.16 35.10
N PHE A 471 -4.97 2.80 34.58
CA PHE A 471 -5.01 3.27 33.21
C PHE A 471 -3.95 4.34 32.94
N ASP A 472 -3.89 5.37 33.79
CA ASP A 472 -2.93 6.46 33.67
C ASP A 472 -1.49 5.95 33.78
N ALA A 473 -1.21 5.07 34.73
CA ALA A 473 0.11 4.45 34.89
C ALA A 473 0.52 3.65 33.64
N ALA A 474 -0.39 2.86 33.04
CA ALA A 474 -0.12 2.11 31.83
C ALA A 474 0.12 3.02 30.61
N LEU A 475 -0.70 4.07 30.46
CA LEU A 475 -0.61 4.99 29.32
C LEU A 475 0.64 5.89 29.41
N ASP A 476 0.94 6.43 30.60
CA ASP A 476 2.07 7.34 30.82
C ASP A 476 3.42 6.61 30.74
N SER A 477 3.49 5.36 31.22
CA SER A 477 4.71 4.53 31.10
C SER A 477 4.92 3.96 29.69
N GLY A 478 3.90 3.98 28.81
CA GLY A 478 3.93 3.32 27.50
C GLY A 478 3.95 1.79 27.60
N GLN A 479 3.34 1.22 28.64
CA GLN A 479 3.30 -0.22 28.88
C GLN A 479 2.73 -1.01 27.68
N MET A 480 1.77 -0.43 26.94
CA MET A 480 1.13 -1.07 25.79
C MET A 480 1.81 -0.78 24.44
N ALA A 481 2.82 0.08 24.43
CA ALA A 481 3.49 0.48 23.20
C ALA A 481 4.13 -0.69 22.44
N GLU A 482 4.70 -1.67 23.17
CA GLU A 482 5.29 -2.86 22.54
C GLU A 482 4.24 -3.73 21.83
N LYS A 483 3.04 -3.87 22.44
CA LYS A 483 1.91 -4.60 21.85
C LYS A 483 1.45 -3.93 20.55
N VAL A 484 1.20 -2.61 20.58
CA VAL A 484 0.80 -1.82 19.40
C VAL A 484 1.85 -1.93 18.30
N GLN A 485 3.14 -1.86 18.67
CA GLN A 485 4.23 -2.00 17.69
C GLN A 485 4.30 -3.40 17.07
N ARG A 486 4.09 -4.47 17.85
CA ARG A 486 4.02 -5.83 17.27
C ARG A 486 2.92 -5.94 16.24
N ASP A 487 1.74 -5.39 16.51
CA ASP A 487 0.62 -5.42 15.57
C ASP A 487 0.93 -4.63 14.30
N LEU A 488 1.49 -3.43 14.43
CA LEU A 488 1.93 -2.62 13.30
C LEU A 488 2.94 -3.38 12.43
N MET A 489 3.98 -3.97 13.03
CA MET A 489 5.01 -4.71 12.29
C MET A 489 4.48 -5.97 11.64
N ASP A 490 3.56 -6.67 12.30
CA ASP A 490 2.88 -7.82 11.70
C ASP A 490 2.01 -7.39 10.52
N GLY A 491 1.26 -6.28 10.65
CA GLY A 491 0.48 -5.72 9.57
C GLY A 491 1.35 -5.38 8.35
N ILE A 492 2.49 -4.70 8.57
CA ILE A 492 3.46 -4.40 7.50
C ILE A 492 3.95 -5.68 6.81
N ARG A 493 4.30 -6.73 7.57
CA ARG A 493 4.72 -8.04 7.01
C ARG A 493 3.62 -8.72 6.21
N LEU A 494 2.36 -8.53 6.60
CA LEU A 494 1.18 -9.04 5.91
C LEU A 494 0.77 -8.18 4.70
N GLY A 495 1.51 -7.09 4.40
CA GLY A 495 1.24 -6.19 3.27
C GLY A 495 0.19 -5.12 3.57
N VAL A 496 -0.19 -4.93 4.83
CA VAL A 496 -1.07 -3.82 5.23
C VAL A 496 -0.33 -2.50 5.06
N ASN A 497 -0.93 -1.58 4.31
CA ASN A 497 -0.39 -0.25 4.02
C ASN A 497 -1.43 0.88 4.18
N SER A 498 -2.63 0.53 4.58
CA SER A 498 -3.74 1.46 4.81
C SER A 498 -4.76 0.85 5.78
N THR A 499 -5.57 1.69 6.42
CA THR A 499 -6.64 1.26 7.32
C THR A 499 -8.01 1.75 6.82
N PRO A 500 -9.08 0.99 7.11
CA PRO A 500 -9.07 -0.35 7.67
C PRO A 500 -8.59 -1.38 6.63
N SER A 501 -7.90 -2.45 7.07
CA SER A 501 -7.56 -3.60 6.22
C SER A 501 -8.10 -4.88 6.85
N PHE A 502 -8.69 -5.75 6.02
CA PHE A 502 -9.39 -6.93 6.49
C PHE A 502 -8.80 -8.22 5.95
N PHE A 503 -8.76 -9.23 6.83
CA PHE A 503 -8.42 -10.60 6.47
C PHE A 503 -9.57 -11.52 6.90
N ILE A 504 -10.05 -12.35 5.98
CA ILE A 504 -11.06 -13.37 6.26
C ILE A 504 -10.40 -14.75 6.22
N ASN A 505 -10.28 -15.41 7.37
CA ASN A 505 -9.54 -16.68 7.50
C ASN A 505 -8.15 -16.61 6.84
N GLY A 506 -7.41 -15.49 7.03
CA GLY A 506 -6.07 -15.28 6.49
C GLY A 506 -6.02 -14.80 5.04
N ARG A 507 -7.13 -14.66 4.33
CA ARG A 507 -7.19 -14.09 2.98
C ARG A 507 -7.51 -12.60 3.03
N VAL A 508 -6.78 -11.78 2.28
CA VAL A 508 -7.04 -10.34 2.15
C VAL A 508 -8.42 -10.13 1.51
N ALA A 509 -9.25 -9.30 2.14
CA ALA A 509 -10.51 -8.84 1.57
C ALA A 509 -10.29 -7.50 0.85
N ASN A 510 -10.19 -7.52 -0.48
CA ASN A 510 -9.94 -6.33 -1.29
C ASN A 510 -11.16 -5.40 -1.37
N ASP A 511 -12.36 -5.96 -1.47
CA ASP A 511 -13.60 -5.21 -1.35
C ASP A 511 -13.96 -5.03 0.12
N ARG A 512 -13.77 -3.80 0.61
CA ARG A 512 -14.00 -3.41 2.02
C ARG A 512 -15.43 -2.95 2.29
N SER A 513 -16.31 -2.99 1.27
CA SER A 513 -17.74 -2.70 1.47
C SER A 513 -18.40 -3.78 2.33
N TYR A 514 -19.56 -3.45 2.91
CA TYR A 514 -20.37 -4.44 3.64
C TYR A 514 -20.64 -5.69 2.77
N GLU A 515 -21.04 -5.49 1.51
CA GLU A 515 -21.35 -6.58 0.58
C GLU A 515 -20.10 -7.39 0.20
N GLY A 516 -18.95 -6.71 0.01
CA GLY A 516 -17.67 -7.38 -0.25
C GLY A 516 -17.20 -8.25 0.91
N LEU A 517 -17.26 -7.74 2.14
CA LEU A 517 -16.94 -8.52 3.34
C LEU A 517 -17.93 -9.68 3.53
N LYS A 518 -19.22 -9.44 3.29
CA LYS A 518 -20.25 -10.49 3.35
C LYS A 518 -19.97 -11.62 2.36
N ALA A 519 -19.66 -11.29 1.11
CA ALA A 519 -19.30 -12.28 0.09
C ALA A 519 -18.04 -13.09 0.48
N ALA A 520 -17.03 -12.43 1.07
CA ALA A 520 -15.82 -13.11 1.54
C ALA A 520 -16.12 -14.07 2.71
N ILE A 521 -17.00 -13.69 3.64
CA ILE A 521 -17.48 -14.55 4.75
C ILE A 521 -18.22 -15.77 4.21
N GLU A 522 -19.16 -15.56 3.29
CA GLU A 522 -19.93 -16.67 2.67
C GLU A 522 -19.00 -17.66 1.95
N LYS A 523 -18.03 -17.17 1.19
CA LYS A 523 -16.99 -17.99 0.56
C LYS A 523 -16.23 -18.82 1.61
N ALA A 524 -15.78 -18.18 2.70
CA ALA A 524 -15.05 -18.86 3.76
C ALA A 524 -15.87 -19.94 4.49
N LEU A 525 -17.18 -19.70 4.68
CA LEU A 525 -18.11 -20.69 5.25
C LEU A 525 -18.30 -21.89 4.30
N ALA A 526 -18.48 -21.63 3.00
CA ALA A 526 -18.62 -22.70 1.99
C ALA A 526 -17.35 -23.56 1.92
N GLU A 527 -16.15 -22.97 1.92
CA GLU A 527 -14.87 -23.71 1.93
C GLU A 527 -14.72 -24.62 3.17
N LYS A 528 -15.22 -24.19 4.34
CA LYS A 528 -15.20 -25.01 5.57
C LYS A 528 -16.20 -26.18 5.49
N THR A 529 -17.36 -25.99 4.85
CA THR A 529 -18.37 -27.03 4.68
C THR A 529 -17.89 -28.09 3.68
N ALA A 530 -17.22 -27.69 2.62
CA ALA A 530 -16.67 -28.60 1.60
C ALA A 530 -15.51 -29.47 2.10
N LYS A 531 -14.83 -29.08 3.20
CA LYS A 531 -13.72 -29.82 3.83
C LYS A 531 -14.15 -30.80 4.93
N LYS A 532 -15.42 -30.79 5.32
CA LYS A 532 -16.02 -31.75 6.26
C LYS A 532 -16.67 -32.91 5.47
#